data_56c5129f9b804192ce964eecee09c4c8
#
_entry.id   56c5129f9b804192ce964eecee09c4c8
#
_cell.length_a   1.000
_cell.length_b   1.000
_cell.length_c   1.000
_cell.angle_alpha   90.00
_cell.angle_beta   90.00
_cell.angle_gamma   90.00
#
_symmetry.space_group_name_H-M   'P 1'
#
loop_
_entity.id
_entity.type
_entity.pdbx_description
1 polymer ?
#
loop_
_entity_poly.entity_id
_entity_poly.type
_entity_poly.pdbx_seq_one_letter_code
_entity_poly.pdbx_strand_id
1 'polypeptide(L)'
;MSRLFKKSFRVGLAVVSACLAAWAFWLEPASTVVRHVDLAVPAWHAEHRGLKVALLTDLHVGAPHMSLRRLREVVGRVNGEAPDLVVITGDFVIGGKDHEGGVAGGTPVEPEPIAAELKSLSAPLGVYAVLGNHDHWYDGERVARALRGAGLSVLENEAVRIESGGRAFWLAGVADLWTRRPDVEGALRQVGSDDPVVLFTHNPDIFPKVPARVSLTLAGHTHGGQVNLPFVGRPVVPSQFGQRYAFGHVVEGGRHLYVSGGVGTSIIPVRFRVPPEVVVLKLEPGG
;
A
#
# COMPACT_ATOMS: atom_id res chain seq x y z
N MET A 1 0.26 -19.19 47.97
CA MET A 1 -0.49 -19.49 46.73
C MET A 1 -0.43 -20.99 46.49
N SER A 2 -1.58 -21.69 46.46
CA SER A 2 -1.66 -23.14 46.34
C SER A 2 -1.12 -23.66 45.00
N ARG A 3 -0.61 -24.90 44.92
CA ARG A 3 -0.16 -25.54 43.69
C ARG A 3 -1.26 -25.56 42.60
N LEU A 4 -2.52 -25.71 43.00
CA LEU A 4 -3.67 -25.68 42.09
C LEU A 4 -3.83 -24.29 41.45
N PHE A 5 -3.75 -23.21 42.21
CA PHE A 5 -3.85 -21.84 41.68
C PHE A 5 -2.75 -21.53 40.62
N LYS A 6 -1.50 -21.94 40.93
CA LYS A 6 -0.39 -21.79 39.98
C LYS A 6 -0.61 -22.60 38.72
N LYS A 7 -1.19 -23.81 38.80
CA LYS A 7 -1.51 -24.66 37.64
C LYS A 7 -2.60 -24.03 36.79
N SER A 8 -3.70 -23.61 37.39
CA SER A 8 -4.82 -22.95 36.70
C SER A 8 -4.37 -21.65 36.01
N PHE A 9 -3.55 -20.83 36.70
CA PHE A 9 -2.98 -19.62 36.11
C PHE A 9 -2.10 -19.89 34.88
N ARG A 10 -1.22 -20.92 34.94
CA ARG A 10 -0.38 -21.31 33.81
C ARG A 10 -1.21 -21.80 32.62
N VAL A 11 -2.26 -22.61 32.88
CA VAL A 11 -3.18 -23.08 31.84
C VAL A 11 -3.92 -21.90 31.22
N GLY A 12 -4.45 -20.98 32.02
CA GLY A 12 -5.11 -19.78 31.52
C GLY A 12 -4.18 -18.93 30.63
N LEU A 13 -2.94 -18.69 31.06
CA LEU A 13 -1.95 -17.97 30.27
C LEU A 13 -1.62 -18.67 28.96
N ALA A 14 -1.46 -20.00 28.96
CA ALA A 14 -1.19 -20.78 27.75
C ALA A 14 -2.36 -20.68 26.75
N VAL A 15 -3.60 -20.77 27.23
CA VAL A 15 -4.80 -20.62 26.40
C VAL A 15 -4.86 -19.22 25.76
N VAL A 16 -4.67 -18.17 26.57
CA VAL A 16 -4.66 -16.79 26.06
C VAL A 16 -3.57 -16.60 25.01
N SER A 17 -2.34 -17.09 25.26
CA SER A 17 -1.24 -17.03 24.30
C SER A 17 -1.56 -17.76 23.00
N ALA A 18 -2.17 -18.94 23.09
CA ALA A 18 -2.59 -19.71 21.91
C ALA A 18 -3.67 -18.97 21.11
N CYS A 19 -4.66 -18.35 21.79
CA CYS A 19 -5.69 -17.55 21.13
C CYS A 19 -5.10 -16.32 20.43
N LEU A 20 -4.17 -15.61 21.07
CA LEU A 20 -3.48 -14.46 20.46
C LEU A 20 -2.63 -14.88 19.27
N ALA A 21 -1.92 -16.00 19.36
CA ALA A 21 -1.17 -16.54 18.23
C ALA A 21 -2.10 -16.93 17.06
N ALA A 22 -3.20 -17.64 17.35
CA ALA A 22 -4.19 -17.98 16.34
C ALA A 22 -4.79 -16.71 15.68
N TRP A 23 -5.08 -15.68 16.46
CA TRP A 23 -5.53 -14.40 15.95
C TRP A 23 -4.49 -13.78 15.01
N ALA A 24 -3.24 -13.64 15.48
CA ALA A 24 -2.20 -12.93 14.75
C ALA A 24 -1.70 -13.65 13.49
N PHE A 25 -1.71 -15.01 13.47
CA PHE A 25 -1.17 -15.77 12.34
C PHE A 25 -2.23 -16.29 11.37
N TRP A 26 -3.51 -16.35 11.76
CA TRP A 26 -4.56 -16.91 10.89
C TRP A 26 -5.76 -15.98 10.70
N LEU A 27 -6.30 -15.40 11.77
CA LEU A 27 -7.55 -14.67 11.66
C LEU A 27 -7.34 -13.27 11.10
N GLU A 28 -6.45 -12.48 11.69
CA GLU A 28 -6.23 -11.11 11.25
C GLU A 28 -5.58 -11.01 9.86
N PRO A 29 -4.53 -11.79 9.50
CA PRO A 29 -3.97 -11.77 8.14
C PRO A 29 -4.95 -12.20 7.05
N ALA A 30 -5.92 -13.06 7.39
CA ALA A 30 -6.97 -13.50 6.46
C ALA A 30 -8.14 -12.50 6.33
N SER A 31 -8.23 -11.50 7.22
CA SER A 31 -9.24 -10.45 7.15
C SER A 31 -8.80 -9.32 6.22
N THR A 32 -9.73 -8.69 5.50
CA THR A 32 -9.45 -7.44 4.77
C THR A 32 -10.51 -6.43 5.15
N VAL A 33 -10.08 -5.27 5.61
CA VAL A 33 -10.98 -4.16 5.89
C VAL A 33 -10.96 -3.15 4.75
N VAL A 34 -12.06 -2.46 4.52
CA VAL A 34 -12.09 -1.24 3.70
C VAL A 34 -12.04 -0.06 4.65
N ARG A 35 -11.02 0.77 4.50
CA ARG A 35 -10.82 1.96 5.31
C ARG A 35 -11.19 3.20 4.52
N HIS A 36 -12.21 3.91 4.95
CA HIS A 36 -12.59 5.20 4.37
C HIS A 36 -11.91 6.33 5.15
N VAL A 37 -11.32 7.27 4.41
CA VAL A 37 -10.60 8.42 4.97
C VAL A 37 -10.97 9.67 4.17
N ASP A 38 -11.61 10.64 4.81
CA ASP A 38 -11.77 11.98 4.25
C ASP A 38 -10.47 12.77 4.49
N LEU A 39 -9.90 13.29 3.42
CA LEU A 39 -8.59 13.91 3.45
C LEU A 39 -8.62 15.30 2.81
N ALA A 40 -8.45 16.33 3.64
CA ALA A 40 -8.23 17.68 3.17
C ALA A 40 -6.83 17.81 2.56
N VAL A 41 -6.76 18.19 1.28
CA VAL A 41 -5.51 18.20 0.49
C VAL A 41 -5.21 19.63 0.06
N PRO A 42 -3.99 20.15 0.33
CA PRO A 42 -3.57 21.47 -0.09
C PRO A 42 -3.66 21.66 -1.61
N ALA A 43 -4.02 22.86 -2.04
CA ALA A 43 -4.17 23.24 -3.45
C ALA A 43 -5.14 22.36 -4.28
N TRP A 44 -5.97 21.51 -3.64
CA TRP A 44 -6.95 20.69 -4.33
C TRP A 44 -8.09 21.55 -4.86
N HIS A 45 -8.45 21.37 -6.15
CA HIS A 45 -9.50 22.16 -6.76
C HIS A 45 -10.88 21.79 -6.22
N ALA A 46 -11.77 22.78 -6.10
CA ALA A 46 -13.13 22.57 -5.63
C ALA A 46 -13.93 21.63 -6.56
N GLU A 47 -13.62 21.64 -7.86
CA GLU A 47 -14.21 20.79 -8.88
C GLU A 47 -13.88 19.29 -8.67
N HIS A 48 -12.79 18.99 -7.97
CA HIS A 48 -12.40 17.62 -7.60
C HIS A 48 -12.88 17.21 -6.20
N ARG A 49 -13.75 18.03 -5.56
CA ARG A 49 -14.30 17.71 -4.24
C ARG A 49 -14.96 16.34 -4.21
N GLY A 50 -14.56 15.52 -3.24
CA GLY A 50 -15.13 14.20 -3.04
C GLY A 50 -14.58 13.13 -3.98
N LEU A 51 -13.54 13.43 -4.80
CA LEU A 51 -12.88 12.44 -5.66
C LEU A 51 -12.37 11.27 -4.82
N LYS A 52 -12.78 10.06 -5.18
CA LYS A 52 -12.43 8.83 -4.47
C LYS A 52 -11.22 8.16 -5.10
N VAL A 53 -10.13 8.05 -4.35
CA VAL A 53 -8.94 7.31 -4.73
C VAL A 53 -8.87 6.01 -3.94
N ALA A 54 -8.95 4.86 -4.60
CA ALA A 54 -8.65 3.59 -3.96
C ALA A 54 -7.12 3.38 -3.99
N LEU A 55 -6.53 3.25 -2.81
CA LEU A 55 -5.11 2.93 -2.63
C LEU A 55 -4.96 1.47 -2.24
N LEU A 56 -4.23 0.74 -3.08
CA LEU A 56 -3.77 -0.62 -2.85
C LEU A 56 -2.24 -0.62 -2.72
N THR A 57 -1.70 -1.56 -1.95
CA THR A 57 -0.25 -1.75 -1.84
C THR A 57 0.08 -3.10 -1.25
N ASP A 58 1.31 -3.53 -1.44
CA ASP A 58 1.87 -4.69 -0.76
C ASP A 58 0.96 -5.92 -0.88
N LEU A 59 0.61 -6.26 -2.14
CA LEU A 59 -0.28 -7.37 -2.41
C LEU A 59 0.37 -8.70 -2.04
N HIS A 60 1.66 -8.87 -2.35
CA HIS A 60 2.45 -10.07 -2.05
C HIS A 60 1.69 -11.36 -2.39
N VAL A 61 1.19 -11.42 -3.63
CA VAL A 61 0.41 -12.58 -4.08
C VAL A 61 1.30 -13.82 -4.09
N GLY A 62 0.85 -14.85 -3.38
CA GLY A 62 1.63 -16.05 -3.07
C GLY A 62 1.99 -16.18 -1.59
N ALA A 63 1.86 -15.11 -0.78
CA ALA A 63 1.92 -15.22 0.68
C ALA A 63 0.79 -16.11 1.23
N PRO A 64 0.94 -16.75 2.39
CA PRO A 64 -0.02 -17.74 2.90
C PRO A 64 -1.49 -17.31 2.91
N HIS A 65 -1.76 -16.01 3.12
CA HIS A 65 -3.12 -15.46 3.17
C HIS A 65 -3.50 -14.68 1.90
N MET A 66 -2.65 -14.69 0.86
CA MET A 66 -2.85 -13.88 -0.35
C MET A 66 -2.70 -14.72 -1.62
N SER A 67 -3.70 -15.55 -1.88
CA SER A 67 -3.84 -16.32 -3.12
C SER A 67 -4.47 -15.47 -4.25
N LEU A 68 -4.43 -15.94 -5.50
CA LEU A 68 -5.17 -15.33 -6.61
C LEU A 68 -6.67 -15.20 -6.34
N ARG A 69 -7.29 -16.21 -5.67
CA ARG A 69 -8.69 -16.11 -5.24
C ARG A 69 -8.88 -14.92 -4.29
N ARG A 70 -7.98 -14.74 -3.34
CA ARG A 70 -8.04 -13.63 -2.40
C ARG A 70 -7.83 -12.28 -3.10
N LEU A 71 -6.92 -12.22 -4.08
CA LEU A 71 -6.74 -11.03 -4.91
C LEU A 71 -8.04 -10.66 -5.63
N ARG A 72 -8.74 -11.62 -6.23
CA ARG A 72 -10.04 -11.41 -6.86
C ARG A 72 -11.08 -10.85 -5.89
N GLU A 73 -11.13 -11.35 -4.65
CA GLU A 73 -11.99 -10.82 -3.59
C GLU A 73 -11.64 -9.36 -3.24
N VAL A 74 -10.35 -9.03 -3.19
CA VAL A 74 -9.86 -7.65 -2.96
C VAL A 74 -10.27 -6.74 -4.11
N VAL A 75 -10.06 -7.17 -5.36
CA VAL A 75 -10.50 -6.43 -6.56
C VAL A 75 -12.02 -6.17 -6.53
N GLY A 76 -12.81 -7.19 -6.15
CA GLY A 76 -14.26 -7.04 -5.99
C GLY A 76 -14.64 -6.03 -4.92
N ARG A 77 -13.91 -5.96 -3.79
CA ARG A 77 -14.13 -4.94 -2.75
C ARG A 77 -13.80 -3.54 -3.25
N VAL A 78 -12.66 -3.37 -3.96
CA VAL A 78 -12.28 -2.09 -4.56
C VAL A 78 -13.35 -1.60 -5.52
N ASN A 79 -13.81 -2.46 -6.44
CA ASN A 79 -14.85 -2.11 -7.41
C ASN A 79 -16.19 -1.78 -6.74
N GLY A 80 -16.50 -2.47 -5.62
CA GLY A 80 -17.71 -2.20 -4.82
C GLY A 80 -17.74 -0.80 -4.20
N GLU A 81 -16.57 -0.17 -4.00
CA GLU A 81 -16.47 1.22 -3.53
C GLU A 81 -16.68 2.25 -4.64
N ALA A 82 -16.72 1.81 -5.90
CA ALA A 82 -16.81 2.67 -7.09
C ALA A 82 -15.82 3.84 -7.03
N PRO A 83 -14.49 3.59 -6.98
CA PRO A 83 -13.50 4.65 -6.95
C PRO A 83 -13.41 5.37 -8.30
N ASP A 84 -13.08 6.67 -8.26
CA ASP A 84 -12.80 7.43 -9.47
C ASP A 84 -11.42 7.10 -10.05
N LEU A 85 -10.46 6.79 -9.19
CA LEU A 85 -9.07 6.49 -9.50
C LEU A 85 -8.58 5.32 -8.64
N VAL A 86 -7.79 4.42 -9.21
CA VAL A 86 -7.08 3.39 -8.44
C VAL A 86 -5.58 3.63 -8.54
N VAL A 87 -4.89 3.65 -7.41
CA VAL A 87 -3.43 3.75 -7.29
C VAL A 87 -2.90 2.53 -6.57
N ILE A 88 -1.89 1.86 -7.14
CA ILE A 88 -1.23 0.69 -6.55
C ILE A 88 0.24 1.04 -6.33
N THR A 89 0.69 1.01 -5.09
CA THR A 89 2.04 1.46 -4.75
C THR A 89 3.07 0.33 -4.63
N GLY A 90 2.90 -0.76 -5.43
CA GLY A 90 3.92 -1.79 -5.60
C GLY A 90 3.78 -3.02 -4.72
N ASP A 91 4.77 -3.90 -4.84
CA ASP A 91 4.86 -5.21 -4.21
C ASP A 91 3.70 -6.15 -4.55
N PHE A 92 3.60 -6.43 -5.85
CA PHE A 92 2.60 -7.35 -6.42
C PHE A 92 2.94 -8.81 -6.12
N VAL A 93 4.23 -9.17 -6.18
CA VAL A 93 4.77 -10.51 -5.97
C VAL A 93 5.46 -10.64 -4.60
N ILE A 94 5.73 -11.87 -4.15
CA ILE A 94 6.40 -12.13 -2.85
C ILE A 94 7.93 -12.10 -2.91
N GLY A 95 8.53 -11.73 -4.04
CA GLY A 95 9.99 -11.72 -4.24
C GLY A 95 10.49 -12.77 -5.22
N GLY A 96 11.82 -12.85 -5.39
CA GLY A 96 12.47 -13.60 -6.44
C GLY A 96 12.42 -15.13 -6.33
N LYS A 97 12.81 -15.79 -7.44
CA LYS A 97 12.87 -17.25 -7.55
C LYS A 97 13.88 -17.88 -6.58
N ASP A 98 14.87 -17.12 -6.16
CA ASP A 98 15.97 -17.56 -5.27
C ASP A 98 15.72 -17.21 -3.80
N HIS A 99 14.46 -16.97 -3.40
CA HIS A 99 14.00 -16.65 -2.04
C HIS A 99 14.47 -15.31 -1.45
N GLU A 100 15.15 -14.45 -2.21
CA GLU A 100 15.37 -13.07 -1.76
C GLU A 100 14.02 -12.34 -1.62
N GLY A 101 13.72 -11.89 -0.40
CA GLY A 101 12.47 -11.20 -0.09
C GLY A 101 11.24 -12.11 0.06
N GLY A 102 11.40 -13.44 0.11
CA GLY A 102 10.29 -14.37 0.23
C GLY A 102 9.50 -14.22 1.54
N VAL A 103 8.26 -14.71 1.54
CA VAL A 103 7.39 -14.79 2.73
C VAL A 103 7.40 -16.22 3.25
N ALA A 104 7.61 -16.40 4.56
CA ALA A 104 7.62 -17.73 5.19
C ALA A 104 6.30 -18.49 4.90
N GLY A 105 6.42 -19.67 4.30
CA GLY A 105 5.28 -20.50 3.89
C GLY A 105 4.56 -20.02 2.62
N GLY A 106 5.10 -19.02 1.93
CA GLY A 106 4.58 -18.54 0.66
C GLY A 106 5.00 -19.43 -0.52
N THR A 107 4.25 -19.33 -1.61
CA THR A 107 4.54 -19.96 -2.90
C THR A 107 4.49 -18.88 -3.97
N PRO A 108 5.60 -18.58 -4.68
CA PRO A 108 5.63 -17.55 -5.70
C PRO A 108 4.55 -17.77 -6.77
N VAL A 109 3.90 -16.69 -7.15
CA VAL A 109 2.93 -16.64 -8.24
C VAL A 109 3.50 -15.75 -9.33
N GLU A 110 3.43 -16.21 -10.57
CA GLU A 110 3.91 -15.48 -11.73
C GLU A 110 3.14 -14.17 -11.92
N PRO A 111 3.76 -13.10 -12.48
CA PRO A 111 3.12 -11.78 -12.63
C PRO A 111 1.87 -11.78 -13.53
N GLU A 112 1.85 -12.64 -14.57
CA GLU A 112 0.76 -12.64 -15.56
C GLU A 112 -0.59 -13.07 -14.97
N PRO A 113 -0.71 -14.14 -14.15
CA PRO A 113 -1.94 -14.44 -13.41
C PRO A 113 -2.37 -13.32 -12.46
N ILE A 114 -1.42 -12.64 -11.81
CA ILE A 114 -1.71 -11.50 -10.93
C ILE A 114 -2.31 -10.36 -11.75
N ALA A 115 -1.65 -9.98 -12.83
CA ALA A 115 -2.11 -8.94 -13.73
C ALA A 115 -3.48 -9.25 -14.34
N ALA A 116 -3.76 -10.53 -14.65
CA ALA A 116 -5.06 -10.97 -15.15
C ALA A 116 -6.21 -10.72 -14.17
N GLU A 117 -5.98 -10.91 -12.86
CA GLU A 117 -6.97 -10.57 -11.84
C GLU A 117 -7.13 -9.05 -11.69
N LEU A 118 -6.02 -8.30 -11.70
CA LEU A 118 -6.01 -6.83 -11.57
C LEU A 118 -6.66 -6.13 -12.76
N LYS A 119 -6.68 -6.75 -13.95
CA LYS A 119 -7.39 -6.25 -15.14
C LYS A 119 -8.85 -5.93 -14.86
N SER A 120 -9.46 -6.60 -13.88
CA SER A 120 -10.86 -6.41 -13.50
C SER A 120 -11.09 -5.19 -12.62
N LEU A 121 -10.05 -4.45 -12.21
CA LEU A 121 -10.20 -3.17 -11.52
C LEU A 121 -10.86 -2.16 -12.44
N SER A 122 -11.82 -1.41 -11.88
CA SER A 122 -12.64 -0.43 -12.63
C SER A 122 -12.60 0.92 -11.95
N ALA A 123 -12.08 1.93 -12.65
CA ALA A 123 -12.07 3.31 -12.22
C ALA A 123 -12.12 4.23 -13.46
N PRO A 124 -13.04 5.23 -13.52
CA PRO A 124 -13.19 6.10 -14.69
C PRO A 124 -11.92 6.87 -15.07
N LEU A 125 -11.10 7.24 -14.09
CA LEU A 125 -9.85 7.97 -14.30
C LEU A 125 -8.63 7.04 -14.46
N GLY A 126 -8.84 5.72 -14.46
CA GLY A 126 -7.82 4.70 -14.71
C GLY A 126 -7.24 4.04 -13.47
N VAL A 127 -6.34 3.08 -13.74
CA VAL A 127 -5.60 2.31 -12.74
C VAL A 127 -4.11 2.54 -12.96
N TYR A 128 -3.44 3.07 -11.96
CA TYR A 128 -2.02 3.45 -12.02
C TYR A 128 -1.21 2.68 -10.98
N ALA A 129 0.02 2.35 -11.34
CA ALA A 129 0.91 1.59 -10.48
C ALA A 129 2.34 2.12 -10.51
N VAL A 130 3.06 1.94 -9.42
CA VAL A 130 4.53 1.89 -9.37
C VAL A 130 4.94 0.48 -8.96
N LEU A 131 6.21 0.11 -9.16
CA LEU A 131 6.76 -1.15 -8.68
C LEU A 131 7.39 -0.96 -7.29
N GLY A 132 7.33 -2.03 -6.48
CA GLY A 132 8.03 -2.09 -5.21
C GLY A 132 9.32 -2.91 -5.29
N ASN A 133 10.01 -3.03 -4.16
CA ASN A 133 11.28 -3.74 -4.10
C ASN A 133 11.13 -5.24 -4.37
N HIS A 134 10.07 -5.90 -3.94
CA HIS A 134 9.82 -7.31 -4.22
C HIS A 134 9.58 -7.58 -5.71
N ASP A 135 8.93 -6.65 -6.42
CA ASP A 135 8.74 -6.75 -7.85
C ASP A 135 10.07 -6.71 -8.60
N HIS A 136 10.98 -5.80 -8.19
CA HIS A 136 12.30 -5.67 -8.77
C HIS A 136 13.23 -6.85 -8.41
N TRP A 137 13.15 -7.37 -7.18
CA TRP A 137 13.90 -8.58 -6.80
C TRP A 137 13.43 -9.82 -7.56
N TYR A 138 12.15 -9.84 -7.97
CA TYR A 138 11.64 -10.91 -8.83
C TYR A 138 12.11 -10.75 -10.29
N ASP A 139 11.56 -9.81 -11.00
CA ASP A 139 11.87 -9.35 -12.38
C ASP A 139 10.98 -8.14 -12.67
N GLY A 140 11.42 -6.92 -12.31
CA GLY A 140 10.63 -5.70 -12.44
C GLY A 140 10.14 -5.44 -13.85
N GLU A 141 10.97 -5.73 -14.87
CA GLU A 141 10.59 -5.56 -16.28
C GLU A 141 9.43 -6.50 -16.67
N ARG A 142 9.46 -7.74 -16.22
CA ARG A 142 8.39 -8.71 -16.47
C ARG A 142 7.10 -8.32 -15.74
N VAL A 143 7.22 -7.90 -14.47
CA VAL A 143 6.06 -7.40 -13.69
C VAL A 143 5.44 -6.20 -14.40
N ALA A 144 6.25 -5.20 -14.78
CA ALA A 144 5.75 -4.02 -15.50
C ALA A 144 5.07 -4.40 -16.83
N ARG A 145 5.66 -5.30 -17.62
CA ARG A 145 5.05 -5.77 -18.88
C ARG A 145 3.71 -6.47 -18.65
N ALA A 146 3.62 -7.33 -17.63
CA ALA A 146 2.38 -8.04 -17.30
C ALA A 146 1.26 -7.06 -16.90
N LEU A 147 1.57 -6.08 -16.06
CA LEU A 147 0.62 -5.05 -15.61
C LEU A 147 0.16 -4.16 -16.78
N ARG A 148 1.09 -3.66 -17.61
CA ARG A 148 0.76 -2.88 -18.81
C ARG A 148 -0.09 -3.68 -19.82
N GLY A 149 0.22 -4.97 -20.00
CA GLY A 149 -0.56 -5.89 -20.81
C GLY A 149 -1.99 -6.13 -20.30
N ALA A 150 -2.21 -5.95 -19.02
CA ALA A 150 -3.53 -5.99 -18.38
C ALA A 150 -4.27 -4.64 -18.40
N GLY A 151 -3.64 -3.57 -18.91
CA GLY A 151 -4.25 -2.24 -19.04
C GLY A 151 -3.96 -1.29 -17.87
N LEU A 152 -3.04 -1.65 -16.96
CA LEU A 152 -2.60 -0.75 -15.91
C LEU A 152 -1.50 0.18 -16.42
N SER A 153 -1.54 1.45 -16.02
CA SER A 153 -0.48 2.43 -16.31
C SER A 153 0.62 2.33 -15.25
N VAL A 154 1.78 1.76 -15.60
CA VAL A 154 2.93 1.67 -14.71
C VAL A 154 3.84 2.86 -14.93
N LEU A 155 4.00 3.71 -13.91
CA LEU A 155 4.81 4.93 -13.94
C LEU A 155 6.08 4.74 -13.10
N GLU A 156 7.23 5.11 -13.66
CA GLU A 156 8.50 5.13 -12.93
C GLU A 156 9.26 6.41 -13.24
N ASN A 157 9.24 7.37 -12.30
CA ASN A 157 9.74 8.74 -12.48
C ASN A 157 9.01 9.49 -13.61
N GLU A 158 7.73 9.25 -13.74
CA GLU A 158 6.86 9.80 -14.78
C GLU A 158 5.65 10.48 -14.17
N ALA A 159 5.13 11.50 -14.86
CA ALA A 159 3.90 12.18 -14.47
C ALA A 159 2.90 12.20 -15.64
N VAL A 160 1.64 11.99 -15.31
CA VAL A 160 0.52 12.05 -16.25
C VAL A 160 -0.52 13.06 -15.80
N ARG A 161 -1.13 13.73 -16.74
CA ARG A 161 -2.20 14.68 -16.51
C ARG A 161 -3.55 13.95 -16.51
N ILE A 162 -4.34 14.14 -15.47
CA ILE A 162 -5.67 13.55 -15.31
C ILE A 162 -6.70 14.69 -15.40
N GLU A 163 -7.70 14.52 -16.26
CA GLU A 163 -8.83 15.45 -16.37
C GLU A 163 -10.07 14.90 -15.67
N SER A 164 -10.67 15.72 -14.82
CA SER A 164 -11.91 15.40 -14.11
C SER A 164 -12.68 16.66 -13.79
N GLY A 165 -13.99 16.68 -14.01
CA GLY A 165 -14.84 17.82 -13.66
C GLY A 165 -14.49 19.14 -14.36
N GLY A 166 -13.84 19.09 -15.53
CA GLY A 166 -13.41 20.28 -16.28
C GLY A 166 -12.12 20.95 -15.79
N ARG A 167 -11.44 20.34 -14.83
CA ARG A 167 -10.12 20.74 -14.32
C ARG A 167 -9.14 19.56 -14.40
N ALA A 168 -7.86 19.84 -14.22
CA ALA A 168 -6.85 18.81 -14.18
C ALA A 168 -6.19 18.70 -12.81
N PHE A 169 -5.61 17.54 -12.55
CA PHE A 169 -4.57 17.31 -11.56
C PHE A 169 -3.51 16.39 -12.18
N TRP A 170 -2.35 16.34 -11.57
CA TRP A 170 -1.26 15.48 -12.01
C TRP A 170 -1.08 14.30 -11.09
N LEU A 171 -0.81 13.15 -11.69
CA LEU A 171 -0.44 11.93 -10.98
C LEU A 171 1.00 11.59 -11.32
N ALA A 172 1.91 11.63 -10.33
CA ALA A 172 3.34 11.40 -10.49
C ALA A 172 3.77 10.11 -9.79
N GLY A 173 4.18 9.10 -10.57
CA GLY A 173 4.73 7.85 -10.06
C GLY A 173 6.26 7.95 -9.93
N VAL A 174 6.80 7.62 -8.75
CA VAL A 174 8.23 7.67 -8.48
C VAL A 174 8.75 6.28 -8.18
N ALA A 175 9.88 5.93 -8.79
CA ALA A 175 10.54 4.64 -8.67
C ALA A 175 10.91 4.28 -7.23
N ASP A 176 10.99 2.97 -6.93
CA ASP A 176 11.31 2.48 -5.59
C ASP A 176 12.69 2.94 -5.09
N LEU A 177 12.75 3.27 -3.81
CA LEU A 177 13.95 3.79 -3.15
C LEU A 177 15.05 2.73 -2.94
N TRP A 178 14.67 1.49 -2.70
CA TRP A 178 15.64 0.43 -2.35
C TRP A 178 16.30 -0.21 -3.56
N THR A 179 15.58 -0.31 -4.67
CA THR A 179 16.01 -1.09 -5.84
C THR A 179 16.25 -0.23 -7.07
N ARG A 180 15.80 1.01 -7.04
CA ARG A 180 15.89 1.97 -8.15
C ARG A 180 16.39 3.33 -7.66
N ARG A 181 16.47 4.27 -8.59
CA ARG A 181 16.79 5.66 -8.29
C ARG A 181 15.51 6.51 -8.39
N PRO A 182 14.89 6.88 -7.26
CA PRO A 182 13.75 7.79 -7.28
C PRO A 182 14.19 9.17 -7.78
N ASP A 183 13.53 9.67 -8.81
CA ASP A 183 13.76 11.03 -9.38
C ASP A 183 12.47 11.85 -9.24
N VAL A 184 12.23 12.36 -8.03
CA VAL A 184 11.09 13.23 -7.72
C VAL A 184 11.10 14.48 -8.59
N GLU A 185 12.27 15.13 -8.75
CA GLU A 185 12.40 16.33 -9.56
C GLU A 185 12.16 16.03 -11.05
N GLY A 186 12.66 14.91 -11.55
CA GLY A 186 12.45 14.48 -12.93
C GLY A 186 10.99 14.23 -13.26
N ALA A 187 10.25 13.58 -12.34
CA ALA A 187 8.82 13.40 -12.48
C ALA A 187 8.09 14.77 -12.47
N LEU A 188 8.45 15.66 -11.53
CA LEU A 188 7.80 16.97 -11.40
C LEU A 188 8.14 17.94 -12.56
N ARG A 189 9.28 17.80 -13.22
CA ARG A 189 9.57 18.58 -14.45
C ARG A 189 8.60 18.31 -15.60
N GLN A 190 7.90 17.18 -15.59
CA GLN A 190 6.88 16.82 -16.58
C GLN A 190 5.52 17.47 -16.27
N VAL A 191 5.35 18.05 -15.09
CA VAL A 191 4.14 18.76 -14.68
C VAL A 191 4.14 20.15 -15.32
N GLY A 192 3.33 20.30 -16.37
CA GLY A 192 3.31 21.51 -17.21
C GLY A 192 2.38 22.62 -16.75
N SER A 193 1.81 22.55 -15.53
CA SER A 193 0.87 23.55 -14.99
C SER A 193 0.95 23.65 -13.47
N ASP A 194 0.22 24.62 -12.89
CA ASP A 194 0.09 24.78 -11.43
C ASP A 194 -1.01 23.93 -10.80
N ASP A 195 -1.62 23.04 -11.59
CA ASP A 195 -2.64 22.10 -11.08
C ASP A 195 -2.09 21.20 -9.96
N PRO A 196 -2.95 20.72 -9.03
CA PRO A 196 -2.54 19.85 -7.93
C PRO A 196 -1.75 18.62 -8.40
N VAL A 197 -0.81 18.14 -7.57
CA VAL A 197 -0.05 16.92 -7.84
C VAL A 197 -0.29 15.91 -6.73
N VAL A 198 -0.75 14.72 -7.10
CA VAL A 198 -0.69 13.53 -6.26
C VAL A 198 0.54 12.72 -6.68
N LEU A 199 1.50 12.59 -5.78
CA LEU A 199 2.68 11.76 -5.98
C LEU A 199 2.46 10.40 -5.35
N PHE A 200 2.87 9.32 -6.00
CA PHE A 200 2.84 8.00 -5.38
C PHE A 200 4.14 7.24 -5.63
N THR A 201 4.52 6.46 -4.64
CA THR A 201 5.76 5.70 -4.61
C THR A 201 5.58 4.47 -3.74
N HIS A 202 6.46 3.48 -3.85
CA HIS A 202 6.40 2.35 -2.95
C HIS A 202 6.85 2.73 -1.54
N ASN A 203 8.06 3.25 -1.39
CA ASN A 203 8.70 3.49 -0.11
C ASN A 203 8.47 4.92 0.42
N PRO A 204 7.87 5.10 1.61
CA PRO A 204 7.57 6.42 2.18
C PRO A 204 8.83 7.22 2.60
N ASP A 205 9.98 6.58 2.68
CA ASP A 205 11.23 7.22 3.13
C ASP A 205 11.77 8.29 2.15
N ILE A 206 11.17 8.41 0.96
CA ILE A 206 11.43 9.54 0.06
C ILE A 206 10.75 10.84 0.51
N PHE A 207 9.74 10.76 1.39
CA PHE A 207 8.89 11.91 1.74
C PHE A 207 9.62 13.16 2.19
N PRO A 208 10.74 13.11 2.95
CA PRO A 208 11.52 14.29 3.27
C PRO A 208 12.04 15.07 2.04
N LYS A 209 12.20 14.40 0.89
CA LYS A 209 12.67 14.99 -0.38
C LYS A 209 11.52 15.47 -1.27
N VAL A 210 10.28 15.19 -0.91
CA VAL A 210 9.10 15.63 -1.68
C VAL A 210 8.85 17.11 -1.41
N PRO A 211 8.82 17.98 -2.44
CA PRO A 211 8.62 19.42 -2.24
C PRO A 211 7.18 19.75 -1.88
N ALA A 212 6.95 20.93 -1.28
CA ALA A 212 5.61 21.43 -0.91
C ALA A 212 4.67 21.67 -2.10
N ARG A 213 5.20 21.63 -3.34
CA ARG A 213 4.41 21.66 -4.58
C ARG A 213 3.50 20.42 -4.73
N VAL A 214 3.84 19.30 -4.10
CA VAL A 214 3.06 18.07 -4.10
C VAL A 214 1.96 18.18 -3.05
N SER A 215 0.71 18.06 -3.51
CA SER A 215 -0.47 18.19 -2.65
C SER A 215 -0.66 16.98 -1.74
N LEU A 216 -0.38 15.78 -2.24
CA LEU A 216 -0.51 14.53 -1.49
C LEU A 216 0.52 13.52 -1.98
N THR A 217 1.16 12.83 -1.05
CA THR A 217 2.01 11.65 -1.32
C THR A 217 1.32 10.39 -0.84
N LEU A 218 1.32 9.33 -1.66
CA LEU A 218 0.78 8.01 -1.33
C LEU A 218 1.90 6.98 -1.31
N ALA A 219 1.93 6.11 -0.29
CA ALA A 219 2.96 5.08 -0.16
C ALA A 219 2.45 3.80 0.53
N GLY A 220 3.27 2.74 0.44
CA GLY A 220 3.10 1.45 1.08
C GLY A 220 4.37 0.98 1.81
N HIS A 221 4.89 -0.21 1.45
CA HIS A 221 6.17 -0.79 1.87
C HIS A 221 6.27 -1.19 3.35
N THR A 222 5.80 -0.36 4.24
CA THR A 222 5.99 -0.54 5.69
C THR A 222 5.10 -1.61 6.30
N HIS A 223 4.05 -2.04 5.58
CA HIS A 223 2.99 -2.93 6.10
C HIS A 223 2.35 -2.45 7.42
N GLY A 224 2.48 -1.15 7.74
CA GLY A 224 2.13 -0.67 9.07
C GLY A 224 2.92 -1.37 10.20
N GLY A 225 4.10 -1.93 9.90
CA GLY A 225 4.90 -2.76 10.81
C GLY A 225 4.31 -4.15 11.08
N GLN A 226 3.20 -4.55 10.42
CA GLN A 226 2.44 -5.80 10.60
C GLN A 226 1.93 -6.07 12.04
N VAL A 227 2.69 -5.66 13.05
CA VAL A 227 2.39 -5.87 14.48
C VAL A 227 2.42 -4.52 15.20
N ASN A 228 1.33 -4.20 15.90
CA ASN A 228 1.21 -3.01 16.74
C ASN A 228 0.88 -3.41 18.17
N LEU A 229 1.90 -3.45 19.03
CA LEU A 229 1.77 -3.89 20.42
C LEU A 229 1.25 -2.74 21.30
N PRO A 230 0.36 -3.02 22.25
CA PRO A 230 -0.02 -2.04 23.26
C PRO A 230 1.23 -1.48 23.98
N PHE A 231 1.28 -0.17 24.17
CA PHE A 231 2.35 0.57 24.86
C PHE A 231 3.73 0.58 24.18
N VAL A 232 4.01 -0.34 23.26
CA VAL A 232 5.29 -0.45 22.51
C VAL A 232 5.16 0.15 21.09
N GLY A 233 3.98 0.06 20.50
CA GLY A 233 3.75 0.45 19.12
C GLY A 233 4.22 -0.63 18.14
N ARG A 234 4.88 -0.23 17.06
CA ARG A 234 5.35 -1.07 15.94
C ARG A 234 6.83 -1.41 16.13
N PRO A 235 7.16 -2.62 16.66
CA PRO A 235 8.54 -2.94 17.01
C PRO A 235 9.46 -3.09 15.81
N VAL A 236 8.91 -3.47 14.65
CA VAL A 236 9.65 -3.63 13.40
C VAL A 236 8.93 -2.84 12.31
N VAL A 237 9.63 -1.92 11.69
CA VAL A 237 9.17 -1.15 10.51
C VAL A 237 10.33 -1.07 9.52
N PRO A 238 10.15 -1.47 8.26
CA PRO A 238 11.18 -1.36 7.23
C PRO A 238 11.32 0.09 6.73
N SER A 239 11.76 0.99 7.61
CA SER A 239 11.95 2.41 7.35
C SER A 239 13.12 2.93 8.17
N GLN A 240 13.97 3.79 7.56
CA GLN A 240 15.05 4.50 8.26
C GLN A 240 14.53 5.51 9.29
N PHE A 241 13.25 5.87 9.20
CA PHE A 241 12.57 6.79 10.13
C PHE A 241 11.76 6.05 11.20
N GLY A 242 11.89 4.71 11.29
CA GLY A 242 11.19 3.89 12.26
C GLY A 242 9.67 4.04 12.15
N GLN A 243 8.99 4.40 13.24
CA GLN A 243 7.53 4.49 13.25
C GLN A 243 6.97 5.77 12.62
N ARG A 244 7.82 6.76 12.27
CA ARG A 244 7.38 8.09 11.82
C ARG A 244 6.50 8.04 10.57
N TYR A 245 6.87 7.22 9.59
CA TYR A 245 6.14 7.03 8.32
C TYR A 245 5.57 5.62 8.19
N ALA A 246 5.26 4.98 9.32
CA ALA A 246 4.87 3.59 9.30
C ALA A 246 3.43 3.36 8.82
N PHE A 247 2.51 4.32 9.05
CA PHE A 247 1.09 4.07 8.81
C PHE A 247 0.22 5.32 8.93
N GLY A 248 -0.77 5.44 8.05
CA GLY A 248 -1.82 6.45 8.11
C GLY A 248 -1.40 7.80 7.55
N HIS A 249 -2.13 8.85 7.94
CA HIS A 249 -1.90 10.20 7.47
C HIS A 249 -0.85 10.93 8.30
N VAL A 250 0.18 11.45 7.65
CA VAL A 250 1.26 12.23 8.24
C VAL A 250 1.30 13.60 7.59
N VAL A 251 1.42 14.66 8.40
CA VAL A 251 1.59 16.03 7.92
C VAL A 251 2.87 16.62 8.49
N GLU A 252 3.76 17.06 7.61
CA GLU A 252 5.04 17.67 7.98
C GLU A 252 5.36 18.88 7.10
N GLY A 253 5.50 20.04 7.71
CA GLY A 253 5.78 21.28 6.98
C GLY A 253 4.74 21.60 5.89
N GLY A 254 3.47 21.32 6.16
CA GLY A 254 2.37 21.51 5.21
C GLY A 254 2.31 20.47 4.08
N ARG A 255 3.20 19.47 4.06
CA ARG A 255 3.18 18.35 3.10
C ARG A 255 2.41 17.19 3.68
N HIS A 256 1.61 16.53 2.86
CA HIS A 256 0.75 15.43 3.24
C HIS A 256 1.27 14.11 2.68
N LEU A 257 1.36 13.09 3.53
CA LEU A 257 1.69 11.71 3.19
C LEU A 257 0.62 10.79 3.74
N TYR A 258 0.15 9.85 2.95
CA TYR A 258 -0.66 8.74 3.43
C TYR A 258 0.05 7.42 3.17
N VAL A 259 0.25 6.62 4.21
CA VAL A 259 0.91 5.31 4.15
C VAL A 259 -0.10 4.23 4.50
N SER A 260 -0.38 3.33 3.56
CA SER A 260 -1.24 2.18 3.80
C SER A 260 -0.48 1.00 4.40
N GLY A 261 -1.17 0.23 5.23
CA GLY A 261 -0.65 -1.03 5.79
C GLY A 261 -0.67 -2.20 4.81
N GLY A 262 -1.24 -2.01 3.61
CA GLY A 262 -1.27 -3.02 2.56
C GLY A 262 -2.16 -4.23 2.82
N VAL A 263 -2.25 -5.09 1.82
CA VAL A 263 -3.16 -6.25 1.80
C VAL A 263 -2.47 -7.56 2.18
N GLY A 264 -1.23 -7.76 1.71
CA GLY A 264 -0.45 -8.97 1.94
C GLY A 264 0.34 -8.95 3.26
N THR A 265 1.29 -9.83 3.36
CA THR A 265 2.28 -9.89 4.44
C THR A 265 3.67 -10.08 3.85
N SER A 266 4.69 -9.56 4.51
CA SER A 266 6.09 -9.72 4.14
C SER A 266 6.85 -10.46 5.23
N ILE A 267 7.88 -11.25 4.85
CA ILE A 267 8.78 -12.00 5.70
C ILE A 267 8.05 -13.08 6.52
N ILE A 268 7.20 -12.70 7.46
CA ILE A 268 6.42 -13.60 8.31
C ILE A 268 4.92 -13.30 8.11
N PRO A 269 4.06 -14.31 7.90
CA PRO A 269 2.64 -14.13 7.66
C PRO A 269 1.87 -13.81 8.96
N VAL A 270 2.23 -12.71 9.60
CA VAL A 270 1.66 -12.25 10.87
C VAL A 270 1.06 -10.86 10.73
N ARG A 271 -0.11 -10.65 11.32
CA ARG A 271 -0.67 -9.32 11.57
C ARG A 271 -1.29 -9.27 12.95
N PHE A 272 -1.03 -8.21 13.69
CA PHE A 272 -1.63 -8.01 15.00
C PHE A 272 -1.97 -6.53 15.19
N ARG A 273 -3.27 -6.20 15.26
CA ARG A 273 -3.82 -4.85 15.32
C ARG A 273 -3.40 -3.97 14.11
N VAL A 274 -3.12 -4.61 12.99
CA VAL A 274 -2.82 -4.00 11.69
C VAL A 274 -3.46 -4.89 10.61
N PRO A 275 -4.79 -4.96 10.54
CA PRO A 275 -5.45 -5.82 9.56
C PRO A 275 -5.09 -5.43 8.13
N PRO A 276 -5.06 -6.39 7.20
CA PRO A 276 -4.98 -6.08 5.77
C PRO A 276 -6.04 -5.07 5.37
N GLU A 277 -5.68 -4.09 4.53
CA GLU A 277 -6.61 -3.01 4.20
C GLU A 277 -6.59 -2.62 2.72
N VAL A 278 -7.78 -2.26 2.22
CA VAL A 278 -7.99 -1.41 1.06
C VAL A 278 -8.32 -0.02 1.59
N VAL A 279 -7.64 1.02 1.12
CA VAL A 279 -7.91 2.38 1.57
C VAL A 279 -8.69 3.12 0.48
N VAL A 280 -9.79 3.77 0.86
CA VAL A 280 -10.55 4.67 0.00
C VAL A 280 -10.40 6.07 0.55
N LEU A 281 -9.58 6.88 -0.12
CA LEU A 281 -9.36 8.28 0.21
C LEU A 281 -10.41 9.12 -0.53
N LYS A 282 -11.20 9.88 0.21
CA LYS A 282 -12.06 10.90 -0.34
C LYS A 282 -11.36 12.25 -0.20
N LEU A 283 -10.95 12.80 -1.35
CA LEU A 283 -10.15 14.01 -1.37
C LEU A 283 -11.04 15.25 -1.32
N GLU A 284 -10.73 16.15 -0.40
CA GLU A 284 -11.43 17.41 -0.19
C GLU A 284 -10.46 18.59 -0.31
N PRO A 285 -10.89 19.76 -0.82
CA PRO A 285 -10.05 20.94 -0.80
C PRO A 285 -9.60 21.27 0.62
N GLY A 286 -8.31 21.37 0.85
CA GLY A 286 -7.69 21.92 2.05
C GLY A 286 -7.75 23.45 2.01
N GLY A 287 -7.98 24.04 3.16
CA GLY A 287 -7.95 25.49 3.34
C GLY A 287 -6.54 26.06 3.26
#